data_29ff1e7e18855cb741e02cc5e4990d62
#
_entry.id   29ff1e7e18855cb741e02cc5e4990d62
#
_cell.length_a   1.000
_cell.length_b   1.000
_cell.length_c   1.000
_cell.angle_alpha   90.00
_cell.angle_beta   90.00
_cell.angle_gamma   90.00
#
_symmetry.space_group_name_H-M   'P 1'
#
loop_
_entity.id
_entity.type
_entity.pdbx_description
1 polymer ?
#
loop_
_entity_poly.entity_id
_entity_poly.type
_entity_poly.pdbx_seq_one_letter_code
_entity_poly.pdbx_strand_id
1 'polypeptide(L)'
;MPFAILPPIKRKAALACAFLASAGASPAFAQYADGVSGTMEAASEERRRGLSWSDGDPVLRGTLSVPVAEGLSLDGAAVSLWGSDRHGGADAVVDLGATYARQIGGWRLSAEGRYHLFPGSADQAYGEIGAGAAFLIGPASIDFNGSYAPRQSSIGGDNLYLSASATIGLPGTPLTISARIGRSSGDVQDPARAMRLRPDGTYWDYGVGVDYMKDRWFAGLRYADSSIAGPASRHAGASLIARIGLSL
;
A
#
# COMPACT_ATOMS: atom_id res chain seq x y z
N MET A 1 0.56 -53.09 -8.01
CA MET A 1 1.41 -51.87 -7.81
C MET A 1 0.59 -50.68 -8.25
N PRO A 2 0.15 -49.77 -7.36
CA PRO A 2 -0.59 -48.59 -7.76
C PRO A 2 0.38 -47.47 -8.11
N PHE A 3 0.20 -46.88 -9.28
CA PHE A 3 0.89 -45.68 -9.71
C PHE A 3 0.50 -44.48 -8.83
N ALA A 4 1.47 -43.89 -8.18
CA ALA A 4 1.30 -42.64 -7.46
C ALA A 4 1.15 -41.50 -8.47
N ILE A 5 -0.02 -40.86 -8.47
CA ILE A 5 -0.30 -39.63 -9.24
C ILE A 5 0.36 -38.49 -8.48
N LEU A 6 1.41 -37.92 -9.04
CA LEU A 6 2.04 -36.68 -8.55
C LEU A 6 1.05 -35.51 -8.72
N PRO A 7 0.94 -34.61 -7.73
CA PRO A 7 0.11 -33.45 -7.84
C PRO A 7 0.66 -32.48 -8.91
N PRO A 8 -0.20 -31.70 -9.59
CA PRO A 8 0.23 -30.80 -10.65
C PRO A 8 1.12 -29.69 -10.08
N ILE A 9 2.32 -29.59 -10.60
CA ILE A 9 3.24 -28.48 -10.34
C ILE A 9 2.55 -27.21 -10.88
N LYS A 10 2.12 -26.32 -9.97
CA LYS A 10 1.67 -24.98 -10.33
C LYS A 10 2.79 -24.29 -11.10
N ARG A 11 2.65 -24.14 -12.40
CA ARG A 11 3.56 -23.36 -13.24
C ARG A 11 3.40 -21.90 -12.82
N LYS A 12 4.34 -21.39 -12.04
CA LYS A 12 4.49 -19.98 -11.80
C LYS A 12 4.89 -19.34 -13.13
N ALA A 13 3.91 -18.76 -13.82
CA ALA A 13 4.18 -17.99 -15.01
C ALA A 13 4.98 -16.75 -14.59
N ALA A 14 6.20 -16.65 -15.06
CA ALA A 14 7.03 -15.47 -14.91
C ALA A 14 6.42 -14.39 -15.80
N LEU A 15 5.53 -13.58 -15.24
CA LEU A 15 5.01 -12.38 -15.89
C LEU A 15 6.01 -11.26 -15.64
N ALA A 16 6.76 -10.89 -16.68
CA ALA A 16 7.55 -9.67 -16.67
C ALA A 16 6.58 -8.49 -16.72
N CYS A 17 6.18 -7.97 -15.55
CA CYS A 17 5.36 -6.78 -15.46
C CYS A 17 6.25 -5.54 -15.42
N ALA A 18 6.11 -4.71 -16.44
CA ALA A 18 6.58 -3.34 -16.43
C ALA A 18 5.64 -2.49 -15.57
N PHE A 19 6.16 -1.92 -14.54
CA PHE A 19 5.90 -0.66 -13.82
C PHE A 19 4.49 -0.14 -13.56
N LEU A 20 4.27 0.29 -12.31
CA LEU A 20 3.72 1.60 -11.91
C LEU A 20 3.24 1.69 -10.43
N ALA A 21 3.53 2.73 -9.78
CA ALA A 21 3.66 3.27 -8.42
C ALA A 21 2.51 3.17 -7.39
N SER A 22 2.56 3.51 -6.30
CA SER A 22 3.01 3.43 -4.90
C SER A 22 1.89 3.86 -3.93
N ALA A 23 1.90 3.45 -2.70
CA ALA A 23 1.62 4.23 -1.51
C ALA A 23 2.12 3.47 -0.28
N GLY A 24 3.30 3.77 0.11
CA GLY A 24 3.88 3.48 1.40
C GLY A 24 4.67 4.71 1.78
N ALA A 25 4.81 5.05 3.06
CA ALA A 25 5.45 6.26 3.53
C ALA A 25 6.58 6.72 2.60
N SER A 26 6.31 7.79 1.86
CA SER A 26 7.34 8.44 1.07
C SER A 26 8.44 8.88 2.03
N PRO A 27 9.72 8.69 1.69
CA PRO A 27 10.80 9.35 2.41
C PRO A 27 10.51 10.84 2.44
N ALA A 28 10.75 11.44 3.60
CA ALA A 28 10.60 12.86 3.80
C ALA A 28 11.26 13.62 2.64
N PHE A 29 10.43 14.40 1.91
CA PHE A 29 10.87 15.51 1.07
C PHE A 29 11.75 15.19 -0.14
N ALA A 30 11.18 14.53 -1.13
CA ALA A 30 11.49 14.97 -2.47
C ALA A 30 10.86 16.38 -2.62
N GLN A 31 11.70 17.42 -2.73
CA GLN A 31 11.32 18.65 -3.37
C GLN A 31 10.51 18.28 -4.62
N TYR A 32 9.53 19.13 -5.01
CA TYR A 32 8.84 18.98 -6.29
C TYR A 32 9.87 18.57 -7.34
N ALA A 33 9.93 17.28 -7.62
CA ALA A 33 10.72 16.83 -8.75
C ALA A 33 9.90 17.24 -9.97
N ASP A 34 10.38 18.23 -10.70
CA ASP A 34 9.82 18.61 -12.00
C ASP A 34 9.95 17.47 -13.04
N GLY A 35 10.12 16.24 -12.55
CA GLY A 35 10.41 15.07 -13.37
C GLY A 35 9.65 13.81 -12.96
N VAL A 36 9.68 12.83 -13.85
CA VAL A 36 9.16 11.47 -13.59
C VAL A 36 9.97 10.86 -12.45
N SER A 37 9.27 10.27 -11.48
CA SER A 37 9.86 9.54 -10.35
C SER A 37 9.28 8.14 -10.24
N GLY A 38 10.06 7.23 -9.69
CA GLY A 38 9.62 5.85 -9.53
C GLY A 38 10.51 5.08 -8.57
N THR A 39 10.07 3.88 -8.20
CA THR A 39 10.85 2.97 -7.35
C THR A 39 10.73 1.53 -7.83
N MET A 40 11.70 0.71 -7.52
CA MET A 40 11.60 -0.75 -7.56
C MET A 40 11.94 -1.30 -6.19
N GLU A 41 11.10 -2.17 -5.66
CA GLU A 41 11.23 -2.70 -4.31
C GLU A 41 10.97 -4.20 -4.29
N ALA A 42 11.76 -4.92 -3.48
CA ALA A 42 11.42 -6.25 -2.99
C ALA A 42 11.10 -6.14 -1.50
N ALA A 43 10.00 -6.75 -1.08
CA ALA A 43 9.59 -6.79 0.32
C ALA A 43 9.19 -8.20 0.73
N SER A 44 9.32 -8.50 2.03
CA SER A 44 8.93 -9.81 2.56
C SER A 44 7.42 -10.05 2.53
N GLU A 45 6.61 -8.98 2.41
CA GLU A 45 5.15 -9.03 2.40
C GLU A 45 4.58 -7.72 1.85
N GLU A 46 3.45 -7.78 1.13
CA GLU A 46 2.62 -6.61 0.84
C GLU A 46 1.57 -6.44 1.91
N ARG A 47 1.65 -5.35 2.67
CA ARG A 47 0.67 -5.05 3.71
C ARG A 47 0.07 -3.66 3.55
N ARG A 48 -1.25 -3.60 3.47
CA ARG A 48 -2.01 -2.34 3.39
C ARG A 48 -3.06 -2.28 4.50
N ARG A 49 -3.13 -1.17 5.20
CA ARG A 49 -4.12 -0.94 6.27
C ARG A 49 -4.14 -2.08 7.30
N GLY A 50 -2.96 -2.56 7.71
CA GLY A 50 -2.81 -3.67 8.64
C GLY A 50 -3.06 -5.08 8.07
N LEU A 51 -3.54 -5.21 6.83
CA LEU A 51 -3.86 -6.48 6.19
C LEU A 51 -2.76 -6.90 5.20
N SER A 52 -2.33 -8.16 5.27
CA SER A 52 -1.51 -8.73 4.21
C SER A 52 -2.33 -8.89 2.93
N TRP A 53 -1.82 -8.37 1.83
CA TRP A 53 -2.40 -8.51 0.50
C TRP A 53 -1.75 -9.64 -0.29
N SER A 54 -0.55 -10.08 0.12
CA SER A 54 0.20 -11.19 -0.47
C SER A 54 0.14 -12.48 0.37
N ASP A 55 -0.77 -12.54 1.37
CA ASP A 55 -0.93 -13.67 2.30
C ASP A 55 0.37 -14.04 3.05
N GLY A 56 1.25 -13.04 3.27
CA GLY A 56 2.56 -13.20 3.92
C GLY A 56 3.69 -13.61 2.97
N ASP A 57 3.42 -13.73 1.68
CA ASP A 57 4.42 -14.05 0.67
C ASP A 57 5.24 -12.82 0.27
N PRO A 58 6.54 -13.01 -0.06
CA PRO A 58 7.40 -11.96 -0.59
C PRO A 58 6.87 -11.38 -1.89
N VAL A 59 7.10 -10.08 -2.10
CA VAL A 59 6.57 -9.36 -3.26
C VAL A 59 7.65 -8.57 -3.98
N LEU A 60 7.40 -8.32 -5.27
CA LEU A 60 8.07 -7.30 -6.05
C LEU A 60 7.09 -6.17 -6.32
N ARG A 61 7.54 -4.94 -6.12
CA ARG A 61 6.77 -3.73 -6.33
C ARG A 61 7.50 -2.81 -7.30
N GLY A 62 6.77 -2.23 -8.21
CA GLY A 62 7.24 -1.14 -9.05
C GLY A 62 6.38 0.10 -8.87
N THR A 63 6.99 1.30 -8.96
CA THR A 63 6.32 2.59 -8.77
C THR A 63 6.67 3.60 -9.87
N LEU A 64 5.71 4.42 -10.33
CA LEU A 64 5.93 5.56 -11.22
C LEU A 64 4.96 6.71 -10.92
N SER A 65 5.45 7.92 -10.84
CA SER A 65 4.66 9.15 -10.78
C SER A 65 5.13 10.10 -11.87
N VAL A 66 4.18 10.59 -12.65
CA VAL A 66 4.42 11.46 -13.81
C VAL A 66 3.69 12.78 -13.56
N PRO A 67 4.40 13.90 -13.31
CA PRO A 67 3.77 15.21 -13.24
C PRO A 67 3.23 15.59 -14.62
N VAL A 68 1.96 15.98 -14.69
CA VAL A 68 1.27 16.35 -15.95
C VAL A 68 0.83 17.80 -15.99
N ALA A 69 0.70 18.43 -14.82
CA ALA A 69 0.43 19.86 -14.67
C ALA A 69 0.91 20.32 -13.29
N GLU A 70 0.89 21.63 -13.02
CA GLU A 70 1.23 22.16 -11.70
C GLU A 70 0.39 21.52 -10.60
N GLY A 71 1.05 20.85 -9.68
CA GLY A 71 0.43 20.11 -8.57
C GLY A 71 -0.31 18.82 -8.96
N LEU A 72 -0.42 18.47 -10.25
CA LEU A 72 -1.13 17.28 -10.71
C LEU A 72 -0.14 16.23 -11.23
N SER A 73 -0.21 15.02 -10.69
CA SER A 73 0.50 13.84 -11.16
C SER A 73 -0.46 12.71 -11.56
N LEU A 74 0.00 11.88 -12.49
CA LEU A 74 -0.55 10.56 -12.74
C LEU A 74 0.34 9.54 -12.05
N ASP A 75 -0.30 8.66 -11.29
CA ASP A 75 0.37 7.69 -10.45
C ASP A 75 -0.07 6.27 -10.82
N GLY A 76 0.83 5.38 -10.76
CA GLY A 76 0.49 4.02 -10.99
C GLY A 76 1.36 3.04 -10.14
N ALA A 77 0.89 1.82 -9.74
CA ALA A 77 1.58 0.76 -9.02
C ALA A 77 1.37 -0.62 -9.61
N ALA A 78 2.37 -1.46 -9.52
CA ALA A 78 2.19 -2.89 -9.69
C ALA A 78 2.90 -3.64 -8.54
N VAL A 79 2.19 -4.58 -7.93
CA VAL A 79 2.72 -5.44 -6.86
C VAL A 79 2.34 -6.88 -7.17
N SER A 80 3.31 -7.79 -7.12
CA SER A 80 3.03 -9.23 -7.25
C SER A 80 2.30 -9.75 -6.01
N LEU A 81 1.25 -10.57 -6.21
CA LEU A 81 0.47 -11.19 -5.13
C LEU A 81 0.53 -12.71 -5.16
N TRP A 82 1.05 -13.28 -6.25
CA TRP A 82 1.31 -14.72 -6.42
C TRP A 82 0.09 -15.64 -6.21
N GLY A 83 -1.10 -15.16 -6.55
CA GLY A 83 -2.33 -15.92 -6.38
C GLY A 83 -2.95 -15.78 -4.99
N SER A 84 -2.93 -14.57 -4.42
CA SER A 84 -3.45 -14.29 -3.07
C SER A 84 -4.91 -14.70 -2.89
N ASP A 85 -5.17 -15.50 -1.87
CA ASP A 85 -6.52 -15.95 -1.50
C ASP A 85 -7.41 -14.76 -1.12
N ARG A 86 -6.84 -13.75 -0.44
CA ARG A 86 -7.55 -12.52 -0.07
C ARG A 86 -8.13 -11.80 -1.27
N HIS A 87 -7.48 -11.87 -2.42
CA HIS A 87 -7.87 -11.19 -3.65
C HIS A 87 -8.35 -12.15 -4.74
N GLY A 88 -8.98 -13.29 -4.32
CA GLY A 88 -9.60 -14.23 -5.25
C GLY A 88 -8.61 -14.94 -6.18
N GLY A 89 -7.38 -15.16 -5.72
CA GLY A 89 -6.33 -15.80 -6.51
C GLY A 89 -5.62 -14.85 -7.47
N ALA A 90 -5.73 -13.53 -7.29
CA ALA A 90 -5.05 -12.56 -8.14
C ALA A 90 -3.53 -12.71 -8.09
N ASP A 91 -2.87 -12.67 -9.25
CA ASP A 91 -1.40 -12.76 -9.36
C ASP A 91 -0.71 -11.44 -9.03
N ALA A 92 -1.41 -10.32 -9.18
CA ALA A 92 -0.91 -8.98 -8.92
C ALA A 92 -2.03 -8.02 -8.55
N VAL A 93 -1.68 -6.86 -7.99
CA VAL A 93 -2.50 -5.66 -7.98
C VAL A 93 -1.82 -4.59 -8.81
N VAL A 94 -2.61 -3.89 -9.62
CA VAL A 94 -2.19 -2.71 -10.38
C VAL A 94 -3.06 -1.55 -9.93
N ASP A 95 -2.42 -0.53 -9.38
CA ASP A 95 -3.07 0.71 -8.96
C ASP A 95 -2.85 1.77 -10.03
N LEU A 96 -3.88 2.44 -10.46
CA LEU A 96 -3.83 3.60 -11.34
C LEU A 96 -4.53 4.76 -10.65
N GLY A 97 -3.91 5.94 -10.67
CA GLY A 97 -4.47 7.09 -9.99
C GLY A 97 -4.02 8.42 -10.53
N ALA A 98 -4.61 9.46 -10.00
CA ALA A 98 -4.20 10.84 -10.17
C ALA A 98 -4.19 11.53 -8.81
N THR A 99 -3.19 12.33 -8.55
CA THR A 99 -3.03 13.10 -7.31
C THR A 99 -2.88 14.58 -7.65
N TYR A 100 -3.71 15.42 -7.03
CA TYR A 100 -3.51 16.85 -7.00
C TYR A 100 -3.00 17.26 -5.63
N ALA A 101 -1.88 18.00 -5.55
CA ALA A 101 -1.31 18.46 -4.30
C ALA A 101 -0.95 19.95 -4.40
N ARG A 102 -1.15 20.69 -3.29
CA ARG A 102 -0.83 22.10 -3.19
C ARG A 102 -0.22 22.44 -1.83
N GLN A 103 0.81 23.28 -1.85
CA GLN A 103 1.39 23.85 -0.64
C GLN A 103 0.64 25.12 -0.24
N ILE A 104 0.20 25.20 1.02
CA ILE A 104 -0.47 26.36 1.59
C ILE A 104 0.17 26.64 2.96
N GLY A 105 1.06 27.61 3.00
CA GLY A 105 1.88 27.85 4.19
C GLY A 105 2.75 26.63 4.54
N GLY A 106 2.70 26.19 5.78
CA GLY A 106 3.38 24.98 6.26
C GLY A 106 2.65 23.65 5.92
N TRP A 107 1.45 23.73 5.33
CA TRP A 107 0.65 22.57 5.00
C TRP A 107 0.77 22.17 3.52
N ARG A 108 0.92 20.90 3.27
CA ARG A 108 0.70 20.30 1.95
C ARG A 108 -0.66 19.60 1.97
N LEU A 109 -1.59 20.10 1.17
CA LEU A 109 -2.90 19.48 0.98
C LEU A 109 -2.90 18.64 -0.30
N SER A 110 -3.60 17.51 -0.28
CA SER A 110 -3.74 16.64 -1.47
C SER A 110 -5.15 16.10 -1.59
N ALA A 111 -5.52 15.80 -2.84
CA ALA A 111 -6.69 15.00 -3.19
C ALA A 111 -6.27 13.96 -4.23
N GLU A 112 -6.79 12.75 -4.13
CA GLU A 112 -6.46 11.67 -5.04
C GLU A 112 -7.69 10.88 -5.47
N GLY A 113 -7.60 10.31 -6.67
CA GLY A 113 -8.49 9.23 -7.13
C GLY A 113 -7.64 8.05 -7.52
N ARG A 114 -8.05 6.83 -7.14
CA ARG A 114 -7.31 5.61 -7.40
C ARG A 114 -8.23 4.48 -7.79
N TYR A 115 -7.79 3.66 -8.73
CA TYR A 115 -8.47 2.45 -9.15
C TYR A 115 -7.53 1.25 -9.01
N HIS A 116 -7.99 0.22 -8.33
CA HIS A 116 -7.27 -1.00 -8.05
C HIS A 116 -7.74 -2.10 -8.99
N LEU A 117 -6.85 -2.59 -9.83
CA LEU A 117 -7.06 -3.69 -10.75
C LEU A 117 -6.37 -4.94 -10.20
N PHE A 118 -6.98 -6.10 -10.40
CA PHE A 118 -6.46 -7.39 -9.94
C PHE A 118 -6.34 -8.36 -11.13
N PRO A 119 -5.20 -8.35 -11.85
CA PRO A 119 -4.94 -9.33 -12.90
C PRO A 119 -5.11 -10.76 -12.38
N GLY A 120 -5.84 -11.58 -13.13
CA GLY A 120 -6.24 -12.92 -12.70
C GLY A 120 -7.56 -12.99 -11.92
N SER A 121 -8.10 -11.85 -11.43
CA SER A 121 -9.35 -11.78 -10.66
C SER A 121 -10.07 -10.44 -10.88
N ALA A 122 -10.61 -10.25 -12.08
CA ALA A 122 -11.15 -8.95 -12.50
C ALA A 122 -12.36 -8.46 -11.68
N ASP A 123 -13.12 -9.37 -11.07
CA ASP A 123 -14.26 -9.06 -10.19
C ASP A 123 -13.84 -8.42 -8.86
N GLN A 124 -12.54 -8.39 -8.57
CA GLN A 124 -11.97 -7.77 -7.37
C GLN A 124 -11.65 -6.27 -7.54
N ALA A 125 -11.74 -5.73 -8.76
CA ALA A 125 -11.40 -4.33 -9.03
C ALA A 125 -12.35 -3.35 -8.30
N TYR A 126 -11.79 -2.25 -7.79
CA TYR A 126 -12.56 -1.20 -7.13
C TYR A 126 -11.85 0.15 -7.19
N GLY A 127 -12.64 1.23 -7.02
CA GLY A 127 -12.13 2.60 -6.97
C GLY A 127 -12.26 3.22 -5.60
N GLU A 128 -11.34 4.14 -5.29
CA GLU A 128 -11.42 4.99 -4.10
C GLU A 128 -10.98 6.42 -4.40
N ILE A 129 -11.46 7.35 -3.58
CA ILE A 129 -11.02 8.75 -3.57
C ILE A 129 -10.38 9.03 -2.22
N GLY A 130 -9.44 9.95 -2.19
CA GLY A 130 -8.72 10.29 -0.96
C GLY A 130 -8.43 11.78 -0.84
N ALA A 131 -8.16 12.20 0.37
CA ALA A 131 -7.63 13.51 0.70
C ALA A 131 -6.59 13.39 1.80
N GLY A 132 -5.59 14.27 1.77
CA GLY A 132 -4.51 14.30 2.74
C GLY A 132 -4.11 15.71 3.13
N ALA A 133 -3.53 15.82 4.32
CA ALA A 133 -2.90 17.02 4.83
C ALA A 133 -1.61 16.64 5.54
N ALA A 134 -0.49 17.19 5.12
CA ALA A 134 0.82 16.99 5.73
C ALA A 134 1.37 18.31 6.26
N PHE A 135 1.98 18.29 7.42
CA PHE A 135 2.64 19.44 8.05
C PHE A 135 4.10 19.12 8.36
N LEU A 136 4.99 20.04 8.00
CA LEU A 136 6.42 19.95 8.17
C LEU A 136 6.91 20.71 9.38
N ILE A 137 7.68 20.04 10.24
CA ILE A 137 8.30 20.64 11.42
C ILE A 137 9.79 20.25 11.46
N GLY A 138 10.64 21.06 10.84
CA GLY A 138 12.06 20.75 10.73
C GLY A 138 12.28 19.41 10.01
N PRO A 139 12.99 18.42 10.61
CA PRO A 139 13.22 17.10 10.01
C PRO A 139 12.03 16.14 10.16
N ALA A 140 10.92 16.58 10.76
CA ALA A 140 9.74 15.77 11.01
C ALA A 140 8.57 16.17 10.11
N SER A 141 7.70 15.20 9.78
CA SER A 141 6.38 15.43 9.21
C SER A 141 5.30 14.77 10.04
N ILE A 142 4.11 15.36 10.01
CA ILE A 142 2.88 14.75 10.50
C ILE A 142 1.90 14.76 9.34
N ASP A 143 1.32 13.60 9.05
CA ASP A 143 0.45 13.41 7.90
C ASP A 143 -0.90 12.84 8.36
N PHE A 144 -1.99 13.39 7.84
CA PHE A 144 -3.35 12.91 8.00
C PHE A 144 -3.91 12.52 6.63
N ASN A 145 -4.48 11.34 6.52
CA ASN A 145 -5.04 10.85 5.26
C ASN A 145 -6.41 10.22 5.50
N GLY A 146 -7.30 10.44 4.56
CA GLY A 146 -8.59 9.76 4.46
C GLY A 146 -8.77 9.21 3.06
N SER A 147 -9.20 7.94 2.94
CA SER A 147 -9.56 7.30 1.68
C SER A 147 -10.95 6.71 1.81
N TYR A 148 -11.79 6.95 0.82
CA TYR A 148 -13.16 6.43 0.76
C TYR A 148 -13.38 5.66 -0.54
N ALA A 149 -13.61 4.36 -0.41
CA ALA A 149 -14.14 3.54 -1.48
C ALA A 149 -15.67 3.54 -1.36
N PRO A 150 -16.39 4.19 -2.28
CA PRO A 150 -17.85 4.19 -2.27
C PRO A 150 -18.38 2.77 -2.44
N ARG A 151 -19.67 2.59 -2.20
CA ARG A 151 -20.32 1.29 -2.28
C ARG A 151 -20.07 0.59 -3.62
N GLN A 152 -19.43 -0.57 -3.57
CA GLN A 152 -19.09 -1.40 -4.73
C GLN A 152 -19.27 -2.87 -4.38
N SER A 153 -19.76 -3.66 -5.34
CA SER A 153 -19.99 -5.10 -5.14
C SER A 153 -18.68 -5.86 -4.88
N SER A 154 -17.59 -5.44 -5.50
CA SER A 154 -16.27 -6.08 -5.35
C SER A 154 -15.69 -6.03 -3.93
N ILE A 155 -16.12 -5.06 -3.11
CA ILE A 155 -15.68 -4.89 -1.72
C ILE A 155 -16.81 -5.10 -0.70
N GLY A 156 -17.97 -5.58 -1.15
CA GLY A 156 -19.10 -5.96 -0.30
C GLY A 156 -19.74 -4.81 0.47
N GLY A 157 -19.65 -3.59 0.00
CA GLY A 157 -20.18 -2.39 0.64
C GLY A 157 -19.32 -1.17 0.32
N ASP A 158 -19.17 -0.25 1.27
CA ASP A 158 -18.22 0.85 1.19
C ASP A 158 -17.06 0.66 2.17
N ASN A 159 -16.01 1.46 2.06
CA ASN A 159 -14.90 1.45 3.01
C ASN A 159 -14.35 2.86 3.20
N LEU A 160 -14.36 3.34 4.45
CA LEU A 160 -13.66 4.55 4.87
C LEU A 160 -12.43 4.17 5.66
N TYR A 161 -11.27 4.62 5.23
CA TYR A 161 -10.01 4.49 5.95
C TYR A 161 -9.48 5.87 6.32
N LEU A 162 -9.22 6.06 7.61
CA LEU A 162 -8.59 7.27 8.16
C LEU A 162 -7.27 6.89 8.79
N SER A 163 -6.21 7.67 8.57
CA SER A 163 -4.91 7.43 9.18
C SER A 163 -4.18 8.72 9.57
N ALA A 164 -3.34 8.59 10.58
CA ALA A 164 -2.34 9.57 10.94
C ALA A 164 -0.96 8.90 10.98
N SER A 165 0.06 9.60 10.50
CA SER A 165 1.44 9.14 10.56
C SER A 165 2.37 10.28 10.97
N ALA A 166 3.50 9.90 11.56
CA ALA A 166 4.60 10.79 11.85
C ALA A 166 5.89 10.18 11.34
N THR A 167 6.74 11.01 10.75
CA THR A 167 8.04 10.60 10.24
C THR A 167 9.10 11.60 10.71
N ILE A 168 10.28 11.11 11.09
CA ILE A 168 11.40 11.93 11.47
C ILE A 168 12.70 11.41 10.87
N GLY A 169 13.38 12.25 10.10
CA GLY A 169 14.76 12.02 9.67
C GLY A 169 15.72 12.28 10.82
N LEU A 170 16.63 11.35 11.11
CA LEU A 170 17.63 11.50 12.16
C LEU A 170 18.78 12.36 11.65
N PRO A 171 19.00 13.58 12.20
CA PRO A 171 20.03 14.50 11.72
C PRO A 171 21.43 13.86 11.69
N GLY A 172 22.16 14.08 10.61
CA GLY A 172 23.51 13.52 10.43
C GLY A 172 23.58 12.03 10.12
N THR A 173 22.44 11.37 9.90
CA THR A 173 22.36 9.95 9.55
C THR A 173 21.48 9.73 8.33
N PRO A 174 21.63 8.62 7.60
CA PRO A 174 20.73 8.25 6.51
C PRO A 174 19.45 7.53 7.01
N LEU A 175 19.10 7.68 8.27
CA LEU A 175 17.99 6.96 8.91
C LEU A 175 16.76 7.84 9.06
N THR A 176 15.61 7.21 8.84
CA THR A 176 14.28 7.80 9.05
C THR A 176 13.47 6.85 9.92
N ILE A 177 12.80 7.38 10.94
CA ILE A 177 11.87 6.62 11.79
C ILE A 177 10.46 7.07 11.44
N SER A 178 9.54 6.12 11.38
CA SER A 178 8.13 6.39 11.12
C SER A 178 7.22 5.65 12.09
N ALA A 179 6.06 6.25 12.38
CA ALA A 179 4.97 5.61 13.10
C ALA A 179 3.65 5.93 12.41
N ARG A 180 2.70 5.00 12.46
CA ARG A 180 1.38 5.15 11.86
C ARG A 180 0.30 4.49 12.71
N ILE A 181 -0.87 5.10 12.70
CA ILE A 181 -2.12 4.51 13.16
C ILE A 181 -3.19 4.75 12.10
N GLY A 182 -4.08 3.77 11.91
CA GLY A 182 -5.18 3.88 10.97
C GLY A 182 -6.45 3.20 11.50
N ARG A 183 -7.58 3.56 10.91
CA ARG A 183 -8.88 2.96 11.22
C ARG A 183 -9.64 2.71 9.93
N SER A 184 -10.07 1.47 9.74
CA SER A 184 -10.95 1.06 8.66
C SER A 184 -12.37 0.90 9.18
N SER A 185 -13.38 1.44 8.48
CA SER A 185 -14.81 1.39 8.83
C SER A 185 -15.67 1.46 7.56
N GLY A 186 -16.97 1.22 7.69
CA GLY A 186 -17.93 1.33 6.59
C GLY A 186 -19.11 0.34 6.73
N ASP A 187 -20.09 0.45 5.84
CA ASP A 187 -21.25 -0.44 5.79
C ASP A 187 -20.92 -1.76 5.10
N VAL A 188 -21.51 -2.85 5.59
CA VAL A 188 -21.37 -4.20 5.04
C VAL A 188 -22.69 -4.61 4.41
N GLN A 189 -22.69 -4.92 3.10
CA GLN A 189 -23.84 -5.46 2.38
C GLN A 189 -23.64 -6.94 2.03
N ASP A 190 -22.43 -7.30 1.62
CA ASP A 190 -22.00 -8.68 1.38
C ASP A 190 -20.84 -9.00 2.33
N PRO A 191 -21.08 -9.70 3.44
CA PRO A 191 -20.05 -10.03 4.42
C PRO A 191 -18.87 -10.79 3.84
N ALA A 192 -19.10 -11.71 2.89
CA ALA A 192 -18.03 -12.51 2.29
C ALA A 192 -17.05 -11.63 1.49
N ARG A 193 -17.56 -10.68 0.73
CA ARG A 193 -16.73 -9.73 -0.02
C ARG A 193 -16.12 -8.65 0.87
N ALA A 194 -16.84 -8.20 1.90
CA ALA A 194 -16.34 -7.20 2.84
C ALA A 194 -15.14 -7.68 3.67
N MET A 195 -15.03 -8.98 3.96
CA MET A 195 -13.89 -9.59 4.65
C MET A 195 -12.55 -9.30 3.96
N ARG A 196 -12.55 -9.01 2.69
CA ARG A 196 -11.35 -8.67 1.91
C ARG A 196 -10.65 -7.41 2.42
N LEU A 197 -11.39 -6.35 2.71
CA LEU A 197 -10.88 -5.08 3.21
C LEU A 197 -11.16 -4.87 4.71
N ARG A 198 -12.16 -5.55 5.26
CA ARG A 198 -12.61 -5.41 6.65
C ARG A 198 -13.02 -6.78 7.24
N PRO A 199 -12.04 -7.66 7.51
CA PRO A 199 -12.32 -9.04 7.93
C PRO A 199 -13.04 -9.16 9.28
N ASP A 200 -13.04 -8.10 10.10
CA ASP A 200 -13.70 -8.02 11.41
C ASP A 200 -14.54 -6.73 11.53
N GLY A 201 -15.09 -6.24 10.40
CA GLY A 201 -15.84 -4.99 10.35
C GLY A 201 -14.94 -3.76 10.55
N THR A 202 -15.18 -2.99 11.62
CA THR A 202 -14.34 -1.82 11.94
C THR A 202 -13.13 -2.26 12.77
N TYR A 203 -11.92 -1.88 12.34
CA TYR A 203 -10.69 -2.21 13.05
C TYR A 203 -9.67 -1.07 13.00
N TRP A 204 -8.68 -1.14 13.87
CA TRP A 204 -7.50 -0.29 13.90
C TRP A 204 -6.28 -1.04 13.38
N ASP A 205 -5.39 -0.32 12.73
CA ASP A 205 -4.05 -0.78 12.39
C ASP A 205 -3.01 0.21 12.88
N TYR A 206 -1.81 -0.30 13.17
CA TYR A 206 -0.68 0.52 13.61
C TYR A 206 0.63 -0.09 13.15
N GLY A 207 1.64 0.75 13.07
CA GLY A 207 2.95 0.31 12.67
C GLY A 207 4.03 1.31 13.03
N VAL A 208 5.24 0.79 13.17
CA VAL A 208 6.46 1.58 13.31
C VAL A 208 7.49 1.06 12.32
N GLY A 209 8.36 1.94 11.85
CA GLY A 209 9.36 1.57 10.87
C GLY A 209 10.66 2.35 11.02
N VAL A 210 11.72 1.77 10.52
CA VAL A 210 13.01 2.42 10.31
C VAL A 210 13.45 2.17 8.88
N ASP A 211 13.84 3.23 8.20
CA ASP A 211 14.34 3.21 6.84
C ASP A 211 15.74 3.80 6.80
N TYR A 212 16.60 3.15 6.04
CA TYR A 212 17.93 3.60 5.66
C TYR A 212 17.91 4.00 4.19
N MET A 213 18.38 5.21 3.86
CA MET A 213 18.45 5.68 2.50
C MET A 213 19.87 6.18 2.20
N LYS A 214 20.45 5.68 1.12
CA LYS A 214 21.76 6.13 0.63
C LYS A 214 21.75 6.16 -0.90
N ASP A 215 22.00 7.34 -1.45
CA ASP A 215 21.96 7.58 -2.89
C ASP A 215 20.58 7.18 -3.47
N ARG A 216 20.56 6.17 -4.33
CA ARG A 216 19.33 5.60 -4.91
C ARG A 216 18.82 4.36 -4.18
N TRP A 217 19.60 3.82 -3.25
CA TRP A 217 19.23 2.63 -2.51
C TRP A 217 18.47 2.97 -1.24
N PHE A 218 17.48 2.17 -0.95
CA PHE A 218 16.84 2.19 0.37
C PHE A 218 16.65 0.76 0.89
N ALA A 219 16.67 0.63 2.21
CA ALA A 219 16.31 -0.59 2.92
C ALA A 219 15.51 -0.20 4.17
N GLY A 220 14.59 -1.05 4.60
CA GLY A 220 13.76 -0.73 5.76
C GLY A 220 13.25 -1.97 6.47
N LEU A 221 12.93 -1.77 7.74
CA LEU A 221 12.20 -2.71 8.57
C LEU A 221 10.95 -2.02 9.13
N ARG A 222 9.82 -2.71 9.07
CA ARG A 222 8.55 -2.21 9.58
C ARG A 222 7.84 -3.28 10.40
N TYR A 223 7.51 -2.95 11.62
CA TYR A 223 6.51 -3.70 12.39
C TYR A 223 5.12 -3.18 12.03
N ALA A 224 4.20 -4.06 11.79
CA ALA A 224 2.79 -3.72 11.54
C ALA A 224 1.89 -4.73 12.26
N ASP A 225 0.76 -4.23 12.77
CA ASP A 225 -0.22 -5.04 13.47
C ASP A 225 -1.63 -4.44 13.32
N SER A 226 -2.66 -5.17 13.73
CA SER A 226 -4.04 -4.69 13.75
C SER A 226 -4.83 -5.20 14.95
N SER A 227 -5.95 -4.55 15.24
CA SER A 227 -6.87 -4.97 16.31
C SER A 227 -7.76 -6.15 15.94
N ILE A 228 -7.57 -6.75 14.75
CA ILE A 228 -8.35 -7.87 14.26
C ILE A 228 -7.98 -9.13 15.06
N ALA A 229 -8.98 -9.84 15.58
CA ALA A 229 -8.80 -10.99 16.45
C ALA A 229 -9.48 -12.27 15.90
N GLY A 230 -9.19 -13.40 16.52
CA GLY A 230 -9.81 -14.68 16.20
C GLY A 230 -9.46 -15.20 14.79
N PRO A 231 -10.35 -15.95 14.14
CA PRO A 231 -10.11 -16.51 12.81
C PRO A 231 -9.88 -15.47 11.72
N ALA A 232 -10.40 -14.25 11.90
CA ALA A 232 -10.21 -13.13 10.96
C ALA A 232 -8.79 -12.55 11.02
N SER A 233 -7.99 -12.87 12.05
CA SER A 233 -6.61 -12.37 12.21
C SER A 233 -5.60 -13.02 11.26
N ARG A 234 -5.98 -14.07 10.52
CA ARG A 234 -5.09 -14.68 9.52
C ARG A 234 -4.58 -13.61 8.56
N HIS A 235 -3.25 -13.45 8.51
CA HIS A 235 -2.59 -12.40 7.73
C HIS A 235 -3.01 -10.95 8.07
N ALA A 236 -3.47 -10.71 9.32
CA ALA A 236 -3.81 -9.39 9.85
C ALA A 236 -3.13 -9.07 11.20
N GLY A 237 -2.57 -10.07 11.87
CA GLY A 237 -1.81 -9.93 13.12
C GLY A 237 -0.43 -9.33 12.92
N ALA A 238 0.35 -9.28 14.01
CA ALA A 238 1.70 -8.74 14.04
C ALA A 238 2.64 -9.35 12.99
N SER A 239 3.35 -8.51 12.26
CA SER A 239 4.33 -8.92 11.25
C SER A 239 5.51 -7.96 11.22
N LEU A 240 6.70 -8.49 10.95
CA LEU A 240 7.91 -7.72 10.69
C LEU A 240 8.23 -7.81 9.19
N ILE A 241 8.16 -6.67 8.52
CA ILE A 241 8.32 -6.56 7.07
C ILE A 241 9.69 -5.97 6.77
N ALA A 242 10.52 -6.71 6.06
CA ALA A 242 11.78 -6.22 5.50
C ALA A 242 11.57 -5.78 4.05
N ARG A 243 12.24 -4.69 3.65
CA ARG A 243 12.21 -4.18 2.27
C ARG A 243 13.57 -3.67 1.83
N ILE A 244 13.82 -3.76 0.54
CA ILE A 244 14.98 -3.18 -0.13
C ILE A 244 14.59 -2.71 -1.53
N GLY A 245 15.13 -1.61 -1.98
CA GLY A 245 14.77 -1.08 -3.29
C GLY A 245 15.70 0.01 -3.80
N LEU A 246 15.31 0.51 -4.97
CA LEU A 246 15.96 1.58 -5.70
C LEU A 246 14.95 2.67 -6.04
N SER A 247 15.34 3.93 -5.92
CA SER A 247 14.64 5.09 -6.48
C SER A 247 15.25 5.47 -7.84
N LEU A 248 14.38 5.83 -8.80
CA LEU A 248 14.74 6.21 -10.18
C LEU A 248 14.79 7.73 -10.31
#